data_19d5361b53ac68ef72f906f90dd53a4a
#
_entry.id   19d5361b53ac68ef72f906f90dd53a4a
#
_cell.length_a   1.000
_cell.length_b   1.000
_cell.length_c   1.000
_cell.angle_alpha   90.00
_cell.angle_beta   90.00
_cell.angle_gamma   90.00
#
_symmetry.space_group_name_H-M   'P 1'
#
loop_
_entity.id
_entity.type
_entity.pdbx_description
1 polymer ?
#
loop_
_entity_poly.entity_id
_entity_poly.type
_entity_poly.pdbx_seq_one_letter_code
_entity_poly.pdbx_strand_id
1 'polypeptide(L)'
;HIFNNQDAVIYLAADPNGDATWDSVLSNNIIGTYNVFEASRLAGIKRIVLASSNHVVGFTPIKDKAYKSIYEERTTVKSSDIPYVGTNVVRPCCLYGVSKSFGESLASYYYDQFEISVISIRIGGVFEKDKFGNKPSHRSLWLSQKDLGQVMKKSIEAPLDIGYKIIYGISANDFRIHDIEPGKDIGYFSNDNAGSELKITDLDYESHFRCNGPH
;
A
#
# COMPACT_ATOMS: atom_id res chain seq x y z
N HIS A 1 11.73 -27.61 -3.44
CA HIS A 1 11.52 -26.22 -2.99
C HIS A 1 10.20 -25.70 -3.52
N ILE A 2 9.38 -25.05 -2.69
CA ILE A 2 8.01 -24.60 -3.07
C ILE A 2 8.01 -23.58 -4.22
N PHE A 3 9.12 -22.87 -4.44
CA PHE A 3 9.26 -21.89 -5.52
C PHE A 3 9.65 -22.52 -6.87
N ASN A 4 10.03 -23.79 -6.92
CA ASN A 4 10.45 -24.42 -8.17
C ASN A 4 9.28 -24.51 -9.16
N ASN A 5 9.53 -24.17 -10.42
CA ASN A 5 8.54 -24.20 -11.53
C ASN A 5 7.35 -23.25 -11.29
N GLN A 6 7.57 -22.13 -10.57
CA GLN A 6 6.60 -21.06 -10.47
C GLN A 6 7.01 -19.90 -11.38
N ASP A 7 6.04 -19.26 -12.04
CA ASP A 7 6.27 -18.11 -12.91
C ASP A 7 6.38 -16.80 -12.13
N ALA A 8 5.63 -16.71 -11.01
CA ALA A 8 5.56 -15.52 -10.19
C ALA A 8 5.31 -15.85 -8.71
N VAL A 9 5.66 -14.90 -7.84
CA VAL A 9 5.36 -14.96 -6.40
C VAL A 9 4.50 -13.77 -6.02
N ILE A 10 3.35 -14.02 -5.39
CA ILE A 10 2.58 -12.98 -4.68
C ILE A 10 2.95 -13.10 -3.20
N TYR A 11 3.66 -12.12 -2.68
CA TYR A 11 4.14 -12.12 -1.31
C TYR A 11 3.27 -11.24 -0.43
N LEU A 12 2.39 -11.87 0.35
CA LEU A 12 1.44 -11.22 1.27
C LEU A 12 1.80 -11.43 2.74
N ALA A 13 2.67 -12.39 3.05
CA ALA A 13 2.97 -12.77 4.42
C ALA A 13 3.71 -11.65 5.17
N ALA A 14 3.19 -11.28 6.32
CA ALA A 14 3.78 -10.32 7.25
C ALA A 14 3.00 -10.35 8.57
N ASP A 15 3.56 -9.77 9.63
CA ASP A 15 2.76 -9.25 10.73
C ASP A 15 2.19 -7.89 10.28
N PRO A 16 0.87 -7.77 10.05
CA PRO A 16 0.25 -6.57 9.50
C PRO A 16 -0.14 -5.56 10.57
N ASN A 17 0.12 -5.85 11.85
CA ASN A 17 -0.33 -5.03 12.96
C ASN A 17 0.49 -3.73 13.05
N GLY A 18 -0.19 -2.59 13.05
CA GLY A 18 0.45 -1.28 13.27
C GLY A 18 1.14 -1.15 14.64
N ASP A 19 0.71 -1.96 15.62
CA ASP A 19 1.24 -2.03 16.99
C ASP A 19 2.25 -3.18 17.19
N ALA A 20 2.68 -3.81 16.09
CA ALA A 20 3.64 -4.92 16.15
C ALA A 20 4.94 -4.51 16.87
N THR A 21 5.46 -5.40 17.69
CA THR A 21 6.75 -5.20 18.37
C THR A 21 7.90 -5.25 17.37
N TRP A 22 9.05 -4.69 17.75
CA TRP A 22 10.26 -4.76 16.93
C TRP A 22 10.65 -6.21 16.59
N ASP A 23 10.61 -7.11 17.57
CA ASP A 23 10.99 -8.52 17.35
C ASP A 23 10.07 -9.21 16.33
N SER A 24 8.77 -8.94 16.41
CA SER A 24 7.81 -9.47 15.44
C SER A 24 8.06 -8.91 14.04
N VAL A 25 8.23 -7.60 13.91
CA VAL A 25 8.51 -6.95 12.64
C VAL A 25 9.85 -7.38 12.06
N LEU A 26 10.88 -7.51 12.88
CA LEU A 26 12.20 -7.95 12.45
C LEU A 26 12.14 -9.36 11.85
N SER A 27 11.54 -10.31 12.59
CA SER A 27 11.54 -11.70 12.17
C SER A 27 10.59 -11.97 11.00
N ASN A 28 9.35 -11.47 11.09
CA ASN A 28 8.31 -11.79 10.11
C ASN A 28 8.39 -10.91 8.85
N ASN A 29 8.65 -9.61 9.02
CA ASN A 29 8.54 -8.67 7.91
C ASN A 29 9.91 -8.41 7.25
N ILE A 30 10.96 -8.15 8.03
CA ILE A 30 12.27 -7.80 7.49
C ILE A 30 13.00 -9.06 7.02
N ILE A 31 13.28 -10.00 7.95
CA ILE A 31 13.97 -11.26 7.63
C ILE A 31 13.11 -12.10 6.68
N GLY A 32 11.80 -12.19 6.94
CA GLY A 32 10.85 -12.90 6.08
C GLY A 32 10.85 -12.39 4.65
N THR A 33 10.86 -11.07 4.45
CA THR A 33 10.90 -10.46 3.10
C THR A 33 12.21 -10.82 2.41
N TYR A 34 13.36 -10.65 3.07
CA TYR A 34 14.65 -11.05 2.50
C TYR A 34 14.67 -12.52 2.08
N ASN A 35 14.19 -13.42 2.94
CA ASN A 35 14.16 -14.86 2.65
C ASN A 35 13.30 -15.19 1.41
N VAL A 36 12.16 -14.52 1.23
CA VAL A 36 11.30 -14.74 0.06
C VAL A 36 11.96 -14.23 -1.22
N PHE A 37 12.57 -13.06 -1.18
CA PHE A 37 13.29 -12.51 -2.33
C PHE A 37 14.47 -13.39 -2.74
N GLU A 38 15.27 -13.85 -1.77
CA GLU A 38 16.42 -14.71 -2.04
C GLU A 38 15.99 -16.10 -2.53
N ALA A 39 14.95 -16.67 -1.94
CA ALA A 39 14.38 -17.94 -2.41
C ALA A 39 13.81 -17.83 -3.83
N SER A 40 13.17 -16.69 -4.15
CA SER A 40 12.67 -16.41 -5.50
C SER A 40 13.81 -16.30 -6.51
N ARG A 41 14.89 -15.57 -6.16
CA ARG A 41 16.09 -15.45 -6.98
C ARG A 41 16.72 -16.81 -7.28
N LEU A 42 16.94 -17.63 -6.24
CA LEU A 42 17.53 -18.97 -6.37
C LEU A 42 16.67 -19.93 -7.20
N ALA A 43 15.36 -19.74 -7.21
CA ALA A 43 14.41 -20.51 -8.00
C ALA A 43 14.22 -20.00 -9.44
N GLY A 44 14.86 -18.87 -9.80
CA GLY A 44 14.76 -18.27 -11.13
C GLY A 44 13.44 -17.54 -11.42
N ILE A 45 12.69 -17.16 -10.36
CA ILE A 45 11.45 -16.39 -10.48
C ILE A 45 11.73 -15.04 -11.15
N LYS A 46 10.87 -14.67 -12.10
CA LYS A 46 11.02 -13.42 -12.87
C LYS A 46 10.09 -12.31 -12.43
N ARG A 47 9.02 -12.63 -11.67
CA ARG A 47 8.04 -11.66 -11.17
C ARG A 47 7.76 -11.85 -9.69
N ILE A 48 7.86 -10.77 -8.92
CA ILE A 48 7.36 -10.71 -7.53
C ILE A 48 6.32 -9.60 -7.44
N VAL A 49 5.18 -9.90 -6.86
CA VAL A 49 4.17 -8.92 -6.42
C VAL A 49 4.29 -8.80 -4.91
N LEU A 50 4.80 -7.67 -4.45
CA LEU A 50 5.04 -7.39 -3.03
C LEU A 50 3.85 -6.62 -2.43
N ALA A 51 3.22 -7.17 -1.41
CA ALA A 51 2.28 -6.44 -0.59
C ALA A 51 3.03 -5.43 0.30
N SER A 52 3.14 -4.20 -0.17
CA SER A 52 3.49 -3.03 0.62
C SER A 52 2.24 -2.47 1.30
N SER A 53 2.28 -1.28 1.85
CA SER A 53 1.20 -0.70 2.64
C SER A 53 1.14 0.82 2.51
N ASN A 54 -0.07 1.39 2.64
CA ASN A 54 -0.26 2.82 2.86
C ASN A 54 0.44 3.33 4.14
N HIS A 55 0.78 2.46 5.10
CA HIS A 55 1.56 2.82 6.29
C HIS A 55 2.98 3.31 5.98
N VAL A 56 3.51 3.05 4.78
CA VAL A 56 4.77 3.63 4.29
C VAL A 56 4.72 5.15 4.21
N VAL A 57 3.54 5.73 4.04
CA VAL A 57 3.32 7.19 3.97
C VAL A 57 2.40 7.71 5.08
N GLY A 58 2.11 6.89 6.09
CA GLY A 58 1.04 7.12 7.05
C GLY A 58 1.16 8.41 7.87
N PHE A 59 2.36 8.95 8.09
CA PHE A 59 2.51 10.27 8.73
C PHE A 59 2.27 11.46 7.80
N THR A 60 2.19 11.26 6.48
CA THR A 60 1.94 12.37 5.56
C THR A 60 0.59 13.05 5.84
N PRO A 61 -0.55 12.34 5.89
CA PRO A 61 -1.83 12.97 6.19
C PRO A 61 -1.89 13.58 7.59
N ILE A 62 -1.11 13.08 8.56
CA ILE A 62 -1.14 13.52 9.95
C ILE A 62 -0.30 14.80 10.16
N LYS A 63 0.85 14.89 9.50
CA LYS A 63 1.85 15.94 9.74
C LYS A 63 1.84 17.05 8.71
N ASP A 64 1.19 16.86 7.58
CA ASP A 64 1.09 17.83 6.52
C ASP A 64 -0.26 18.55 6.57
N LYS A 65 -0.22 19.88 6.73
CA LYS A 65 -1.42 20.73 6.86
C LYS A 65 -2.33 20.66 5.62
N ALA A 66 -1.75 20.50 4.44
CA ALA A 66 -2.52 20.44 3.19
C ALA A 66 -3.50 19.26 3.20
N TYR A 67 -3.08 18.10 3.69
CA TYR A 67 -3.95 16.92 3.79
C TYR A 67 -4.88 16.97 5.00
N LYS A 68 -4.46 17.64 6.08
CA LYS A 68 -5.30 17.81 7.28
C LYS A 68 -6.56 18.61 6.98
N SER A 69 -6.46 19.68 6.17
CA SER A 69 -7.59 20.52 5.78
C SER A 69 -8.69 19.75 5.01
N ILE A 70 -8.34 18.73 4.23
CA ILE A 70 -9.35 17.87 3.55
C ILE A 70 -10.30 17.24 4.57
N TYR A 71 -9.80 16.92 5.75
CA TYR A 71 -10.56 16.19 6.76
C TYR A 71 -11.21 17.12 7.78
N GLU A 72 -10.68 18.32 7.96
CA GLU A 72 -11.19 19.35 8.89
C GLU A 72 -12.20 20.30 8.22
N GLU A 73 -12.00 20.68 6.95
CA GLU A 73 -12.78 21.71 6.23
C GLU A 73 -13.67 21.15 5.10
N ARG A 74 -14.24 20.02 5.27
CA ARG A 74 -14.85 19.11 4.31
C ARG A 74 -15.94 19.63 3.41
N THR A 75 -16.56 20.72 3.73
CA THR A 75 -17.61 21.34 2.90
C THR A 75 -17.05 22.23 1.81
N THR A 76 -15.78 22.60 1.87
CA THR A 76 -15.18 23.63 1.00
C THR A 76 -13.97 23.13 0.21
N VAL A 77 -13.24 22.11 0.68
CA VAL A 77 -12.03 21.62 0.02
C VAL A 77 -12.32 20.34 -0.73
N LYS A 78 -12.13 20.36 -2.04
CA LYS A 78 -12.24 19.17 -2.88
C LYS A 78 -10.90 18.43 -2.90
N SER A 79 -10.92 17.10 -2.95
CA SER A 79 -9.70 16.29 -3.10
C SER A 79 -8.88 16.68 -4.35
N SER A 80 -9.54 17.21 -5.39
CA SER A 80 -8.90 17.77 -6.60
C SER A 80 -8.00 18.98 -6.31
N ASP A 81 -8.21 19.67 -5.20
CA ASP A 81 -7.52 20.92 -4.85
C ASP A 81 -6.24 20.67 -4.06
N ILE A 82 -5.93 19.43 -3.77
CA ILE A 82 -4.79 19.00 -2.97
C ILE A 82 -3.89 18.06 -3.77
N PRO A 83 -2.57 18.26 -3.77
CA PRO A 83 -1.67 17.35 -4.46
C PRO A 83 -1.75 15.95 -3.85
N TYR A 84 -1.93 14.93 -4.70
CA TYR A 84 -1.91 13.56 -4.23
C TYR A 84 -0.53 13.15 -3.71
N VAL A 85 -0.52 12.30 -2.68
CA VAL A 85 0.70 11.67 -2.17
C VAL A 85 1.23 10.69 -3.22
N GLY A 86 2.35 11.05 -3.83
CA GLY A 86 3.00 10.23 -4.85
C GLY A 86 3.70 8.99 -4.27
N THR A 87 4.07 8.08 -5.15
CA THR A 87 4.80 6.84 -4.77
C THR A 87 6.24 7.09 -4.32
N ASN A 88 6.80 8.25 -4.63
CA ASN A 88 8.15 8.70 -4.19
C ASN A 88 8.21 9.17 -2.73
N VAL A 89 7.07 9.34 -2.07
CA VAL A 89 7.01 9.75 -0.66
C VAL A 89 7.22 8.52 0.24
N VAL A 90 8.10 8.66 1.24
CA VAL A 90 8.30 7.68 2.32
C VAL A 90 8.27 8.42 3.65
N ARG A 91 7.25 8.16 4.46
CA ARG A 91 7.03 8.78 5.78
C ARG A 91 6.20 7.83 6.67
N PRO A 92 6.80 6.69 7.09
CA PRO A 92 6.09 5.63 7.78
C PRO A 92 5.58 6.07 9.15
N CYS A 93 4.41 5.57 9.55
CA CYS A 93 3.74 5.93 10.81
C CYS A 93 3.98 4.94 11.95
N CYS A 94 4.59 3.78 11.68
CA CYS A 94 4.82 2.72 12.66
C CYS A 94 5.92 1.76 12.18
N LEU A 95 6.38 0.85 13.06
CA LEU A 95 7.40 -0.14 12.71
C LEU A 95 6.96 -1.06 11.56
N TYR A 96 5.67 -1.39 11.48
CA TYR A 96 5.11 -2.08 10.32
C TYR A 96 5.34 -1.29 9.02
N GLY A 97 5.02 0.00 9.00
CA GLY A 97 5.28 0.86 7.85
C GLY A 97 6.77 0.94 7.49
N VAL A 98 7.66 0.99 8.49
CA VAL A 98 9.12 0.93 8.29
C VAL A 98 9.53 -0.37 7.61
N SER A 99 8.99 -1.52 8.06
CA SER A 99 9.29 -2.82 7.46
C SER A 99 8.82 -2.93 6.01
N LYS A 100 7.68 -2.29 5.68
CA LYS A 100 7.20 -2.26 4.30
C LYS A 100 8.07 -1.36 3.42
N SER A 101 8.58 -0.24 3.94
CA SER A 101 9.57 0.60 3.25
C SER A 101 10.87 -0.16 2.98
N PHE A 102 11.34 -0.99 3.94
CA PHE A 102 12.46 -1.91 3.73
C PHE A 102 12.19 -2.84 2.55
N GLY A 103 10.99 -3.45 2.49
CA GLY A 103 10.61 -4.33 1.40
C GLY A 103 10.62 -3.64 0.03
N GLU A 104 10.16 -2.38 -0.05
CA GLU A 104 10.23 -1.58 -1.28
C GLU A 104 11.68 -1.31 -1.71
N SER A 105 12.56 -0.97 -0.77
CA SER A 105 13.98 -0.76 -1.04
C SER A 105 14.67 -2.04 -1.49
N LEU A 106 14.35 -3.16 -0.84
CA LEU A 106 14.86 -4.48 -1.22
C LEU A 106 14.38 -4.88 -2.62
N ALA A 107 13.14 -4.57 -2.97
CA ALA A 107 12.57 -4.82 -4.29
C ALA A 107 13.32 -4.10 -5.40
N SER A 108 13.67 -2.82 -5.20
CA SER A 108 14.51 -2.06 -6.14
C SER A 108 15.88 -2.72 -6.31
N TYR A 109 16.53 -3.08 -5.19
CA TYR A 109 17.83 -3.76 -5.23
C TYR A 109 17.79 -5.07 -6.03
N TYR A 110 16.77 -5.92 -5.82
CA TYR A 110 16.66 -7.20 -6.52
C TYR A 110 16.36 -7.03 -8.01
N TYR A 111 15.64 -5.98 -8.39
CA TYR A 111 15.49 -5.64 -9.80
C TYR A 111 16.81 -5.21 -10.41
N ASP A 112 17.51 -4.24 -9.82
CA ASP A 112 18.74 -3.66 -10.36
C ASP A 112 19.89 -4.68 -10.43
N GLN A 113 19.96 -5.62 -9.47
CA GLN A 113 21.04 -6.61 -9.39
C GLN A 113 20.75 -7.92 -10.11
N PHE A 114 19.49 -8.34 -10.17
CA PHE A 114 19.13 -9.69 -10.63
C PHE A 114 18.04 -9.70 -11.71
N GLU A 115 17.61 -8.53 -12.17
CA GLU A 115 16.57 -8.37 -13.19
C GLU A 115 15.23 -9.08 -12.84
N ILE A 116 14.93 -9.18 -11.54
CA ILE A 116 13.65 -9.68 -11.07
C ILE A 116 12.66 -8.53 -11.08
N SER A 117 11.67 -8.59 -11.95
CA SER A 117 10.64 -7.55 -12.00
C SER A 117 9.77 -7.58 -10.74
N VAL A 118 9.64 -6.43 -10.06
CA VAL A 118 8.88 -6.34 -8.81
C VAL A 118 7.86 -5.21 -8.87
N ILE A 119 6.59 -5.56 -8.60
CA ILE A 119 5.53 -4.58 -8.40
C ILE A 119 5.19 -4.55 -6.91
N SER A 120 5.52 -3.43 -6.27
CA SER A 120 5.19 -3.17 -4.86
C SER A 120 3.85 -2.44 -4.78
N ILE A 121 2.85 -3.06 -4.15
CA ILE A 121 1.51 -2.49 -4.02
C ILE A 121 1.36 -1.93 -2.61
N ARG A 122 1.27 -0.61 -2.47
CA ARG A 122 0.87 0.06 -1.22
C ARG A 122 -0.63 -0.12 -1.03
N ILE A 123 -0.99 -1.22 -0.39
CA ILE A 123 -2.38 -1.62 -0.17
C ILE A 123 -3.02 -0.70 0.85
N GLY A 124 -4.23 -0.23 0.56
CA GLY A 124 -5.10 0.50 1.46
C GLY A 124 -5.87 -0.41 2.43
N GLY A 125 -7.09 -0.03 2.78
CA GLY A 125 -7.94 -0.79 3.70
C GLY A 125 -8.78 -1.83 2.96
N VAL A 126 -8.53 -3.11 3.20
CA VAL A 126 -9.36 -4.22 2.72
C VAL A 126 -10.14 -4.80 3.89
N PHE A 127 -11.45 -4.90 3.76
CA PHE A 127 -12.33 -5.35 4.83
C PHE A 127 -13.03 -6.66 4.46
N GLU A 128 -13.22 -7.53 5.47
CA GLU A 128 -13.79 -8.87 5.28
C GLU A 128 -15.15 -8.87 4.54
N LYS A 129 -16.03 -7.93 4.88
CA LYS A 129 -17.37 -7.80 4.27
C LYS A 129 -17.42 -6.85 3.07
N ASP A 130 -16.26 -6.46 2.54
CA ASP A 130 -16.13 -5.46 1.49
C ASP A 130 -16.90 -4.15 1.76
N LYS A 131 -16.97 -3.77 3.03
CA LYS A 131 -17.65 -2.56 3.50
C LYS A 131 -16.66 -1.67 4.24
N PHE A 132 -16.60 -0.43 3.84
CA PHE A 132 -15.83 0.58 4.57
C PHE A 132 -16.66 1.13 5.75
N GLY A 133 -15.96 1.47 6.85
CA GLY A 133 -16.57 2.11 7.99
C GLY A 133 -16.80 3.61 7.78
N ASN A 134 -17.40 4.27 8.78
CA ASN A 134 -17.68 5.71 8.73
C ASN A 134 -16.45 6.60 8.96
N LYS A 135 -15.29 6.02 9.30
CA LYS A 135 -14.08 6.81 9.51
C LYS A 135 -13.58 7.36 8.16
N PRO A 136 -13.12 8.64 8.12
CA PRO A 136 -12.57 9.22 6.91
C PRO A 136 -11.42 8.43 6.30
N SER A 137 -10.51 7.94 7.15
CA SER A 137 -9.40 7.10 6.71
C SER A 137 -9.87 5.82 6.04
N HIS A 138 -10.95 5.19 6.54
CA HIS A 138 -11.52 4.01 5.91
C HIS A 138 -12.03 4.30 4.50
N ARG A 139 -12.70 5.46 4.31
CA ARG A 139 -13.21 5.85 2.99
C ARG A 139 -12.11 6.29 2.05
N SER A 140 -11.12 7.01 2.56
CA SER A 140 -9.98 7.46 1.75
C SER A 140 -9.12 6.29 1.26
N LEU A 141 -8.93 5.28 2.11
CA LEU A 141 -8.01 4.17 1.89
C LEU A 141 -8.69 2.88 1.41
N TRP A 142 -10.02 2.85 1.34
CA TRP A 142 -10.72 1.62 0.96
C TRP A 142 -10.24 1.07 -0.39
N LEU A 143 -9.97 -0.21 -0.38
CA LEU A 143 -9.74 -1.03 -1.56
C LEU A 143 -10.79 -2.13 -1.57
N SER A 144 -11.70 -2.12 -2.55
CA SER A 144 -12.68 -3.18 -2.69
C SER A 144 -12.01 -4.51 -2.98
N GLN A 145 -12.67 -5.61 -2.61
CA GLN A 145 -12.16 -6.96 -2.93
C GLN A 145 -12.05 -7.19 -4.44
N LYS A 146 -12.93 -6.58 -5.21
CA LYS A 146 -12.90 -6.63 -6.68
C LYS A 146 -11.68 -5.89 -7.24
N ASP A 147 -11.44 -4.66 -6.79
CA ASP A 147 -10.26 -3.88 -7.21
C ASP A 147 -8.96 -4.52 -6.71
N LEU A 148 -8.96 -5.15 -5.50
CA LEU A 148 -7.84 -5.94 -5.01
C LEU A 148 -7.54 -7.11 -5.96
N GLY A 149 -8.56 -7.88 -6.36
CA GLY A 149 -8.39 -8.97 -7.33
C GLY A 149 -7.84 -8.45 -8.67
N GLN A 150 -8.32 -7.30 -9.14
CA GLN A 150 -7.84 -6.68 -10.38
C GLN A 150 -6.36 -6.27 -10.26
N VAL A 151 -5.96 -5.52 -9.20
CA VAL A 151 -4.58 -5.06 -9.06
C VAL A 151 -3.60 -6.21 -8.92
N MET A 152 -3.96 -7.28 -8.19
CA MET A 152 -3.13 -8.49 -8.09
C MET A 152 -2.94 -9.17 -9.45
N LYS A 153 -4.05 -9.39 -10.19
CA LYS A 153 -4.01 -9.98 -11.53
C LYS A 153 -3.16 -9.15 -12.48
N LYS A 154 -3.39 -7.84 -12.54
CA LYS A 154 -2.65 -6.93 -13.43
C LYS A 154 -1.17 -6.86 -13.07
N SER A 155 -0.82 -6.95 -11.80
CA SER A 155 0.58 -7.02 -11.36
C SER A 155 1.29 -8.30 -11.80
N ILE A 156 0.59 -9.43 -11.85
CA ILE A 156 1.16 -10.68 -12.38
C ILE A 156 1.33 -10.61 -13.90
N GLU A 157 0.30 -10.12 -14.61
CA GLU A 157 0.23 -10.09 -16.06
C GLU A 157 1.02 -8.95 -16.72
N ALA A 158 1.49 -7.98 -15.94
CA ALA A 158 2.27 -6.86 -16.46
C ALA A 158 3.55 -7.34 -17.19
N PRO A 159 3.97 -6.67 -18.28
CA PRO A 159 5.22 -7.00 -18.95
C PRO A 159 6.41 -6.98 -17.98
N LEU A 160 7.41 -7.86 -18.20
CA LEU A 160 8.57 -7.93 -17.29
C LEU A 160 9.46 -6.68 -17.38
N ASP A 161 9.46 -6.00 -18.51
CA ASP A 161 10.21 -4.75 -18.75
C ASP A 161 9.65 -3.55 -17.97
N ILE A 162 8.47 -3.68 -17.31
CA ILE A 162 8.00 -2.70 -16.32
C ILE A 162 9.01 -2.52 -15.18
N GLY A 163 9.87 -3.51 -14.97
CA GLY A 163 10.96 -3.48 -14.01
C GLY A 163 10.51 -3.42 -12.56
N TYR A 164 11.03 -2.43 -11.81
CA TYR A 164 10.59 -2.12 -10.47
C TYR A 164 9.56 -0.98 -10.47
N LYS A 165 8.42 -1.21 -9.82
CA LYS A 165 7.37 -0.21 -9.73
C LYS A 165 6.64 -0.24 -8.40
N ILE A 166 6.35 0.96 -7.86
CA ILE A 166 5.45 1.14 -6.71
C ILE A 166 4.12 1.70 -7.22
N ILE A 167 3.03 1.13 -6.76
CA ILE A 167 1.67 1.60 -7.06
C ILE A 167 0.83 1.63 -5.78
N TYR A 168 -0.25 2.40 -5.78
CA TYR A 168 -1.27 2.30 -4.73
C TYR A 168 -2.39 1.35 -5.13
N GLY A 169 -2.67 0.37 -4.25
CA GLY A 169 -3.87 -0.47 -4.27
C GLY A 169 -4.95 0.21 -3.45
N ILE A 170 -5.67 1.13 -4.04
CA ILE A 170 -6.77 1.91 -3.43
C ILE A 170 -7.84 2.04 -4.52
N SER A 171 -9.12 1.90 -4.14
CA SER A 171 -10.24 2.15 -5.07
C SER A 171 -10.33 3.63 -5.45
N ALA A 172 -11.08 3.95 -6.50
CA ALA A 172 -11.22 5.31 -7.04
C ALA A 172 -12.03 6.23 -6.11
N ASN A 173 -11.73 6.19 -4.82
CA ASN A 173 -12.46 6.91 -3.77
C ASN A 173 -12.38 8.42 -3.96
N ASP A 174 -13.52 9.12 -3.84
CA ASP A 174 -13.58 10.58 -3.96
C ASP A 174 -12.74 11.31 -2.90
N PHE A 175 -12.55 10.68 -1.73
CA PHE A 175 -11.76 11.22 -0.62
C PHE A 175 -10.32 10.69 -0.54
N ARG A 176 -9.84 10.01 -1.60
CA ARG A 176 -8.46 9.54 -1.59
C ARG A 176 -7.50 10.73 -1.60
N ILE A 177 -6.37 10.54 -0.95
CA ILE A 177 -5.24 11.47 -0.96
C ILE A 177 -3.99 10.87 -1.63
N HIS A 178 -4.10 9.65 -2.15
CA HIS A 178 -3.00 8.91 -2.75
C HIS A 178 -3.13 8.91 -4.28
N ASP A 179 -2.00 9.01 -4.95
CA ASP A 179 -1.93 8.99 -6.41
C ASP A 179 -2.07 7.56 -6.96
N ILE A 180 -3.22 7.23 -7.52
CA ILE A 180 -3.48 5.92 -8.13
C ILE A 180 -3.09 5.84 -9.61
N GLU A 181 -2.66 6.95 -10.22
CA GLU A 181 -2.29 7.01 -11.64
C GLU A 181 -1.19 6.01 -12.02
N PRO A 182 -0.12 5.79 -11.21
CA PRO A 182 0.91 4.81 -11.54
C PRO A 182 0.41 3.37 -11.75
N GLY A 183 -0.78 3.02 -11.25
CA GLY A 183 -1.41 1.73 -11.50
C GLY A 183 -1.81 1.52 -12.97
N LYS A 184 -2.05 2.60 -13.72
CA LYS A 184 -2.43 2.53 -15.14
C LYS A 184 -1.32 1.94 -16.00
N ASP A 185 -0.06 2.10 -15.62
CA ASP A 185 1.09 1.57 -16.37
C ASP A 185 1.11 0.04 -16.42
N ILE A 186 0.46 -0.61 -15.46
CA ILE A 186 0.26 -2.08 -15.45
C ILE A 186 -1.15 -2.48 -15.93
N GLY A 187 -1.95 -1.54 -16.40
CA GLY A 187 -3.33 -1.77 -16.81
C GLY A 187 -4.32 -1.94 -15.65
N TYR A 188 -3.96 -1.46 -14.45
CA TYR A 188 -4.86 -1.39 -13.31
C TYR A 188 -5.68 -0.10 -13.36
N PHE A 189 -7.00 -0.24 -13.39
CA PHE A 189 -7.98 0.83 -13.35
C PHE A 189 -8.99 0.50 -12.25
N SER A 190 -8.84 1.12 -11.08
CA SER A 190 -9.82 0.93 -10.01
C SER A 190 -11.18 1.51 -10.39
N ASN A 191 -12.25 0.78 -10.10
CA ASN A 191 -13.61 1.13 -10.52
C ASN A 191 -14.53 1.45 -9.35
N ASP A 192 -14.27 0.87 -8.19
CA ASP A 192 -15.14 1.04 -7.03
C ASP A 192 -14.81 2.34 -6.28
N ASN A 193 -15.81 2.87 -5.55
CA ASN A 193 -15.73 4.15 -4.85
C ASN A 193 -16.47 4.07 -3.53
N ALA A 194 -15.85 4.54 -2.46
CA ALA A 194 -16.45 4.61 -1.13
C ALA A 194 -17.52 5.73 -0.99
N GLY A 195 -17.79 6.47 -2.07
CA GLY A 195 -18.82 7.52 -2.14
C GLY A 195 -18.33 8.89 -1.70
N SER A 196 -19.15 9.89 -2.04
CA SER A 196 -18.85 11.32 -1.87
C SER A 196 -19.38 11.92 -0.56
N GLU A 197 -20.25 11.21 0.17
CA GLU A 197 -20.82 11.71 1.42
C GLU A 197 -20.04 11.23 2.63
N LEU A 198 -19.39 12.14 3.32
CA LEU A 198 -18.82 11.92 4.65
C LEU A 198 -19.74 12.55 5.70
N LYS A 199 -20.54 11.74 6.36
CA LYS A 199 -21.21 12.15 7.61
C LYS A 199 -20.21 11.94 8.75
N ILE A 200 -19.61 13.03 9.24
CA ILE A 200 -18.66 12.97 10.33
C ILE A 200 -19.27 13.66 11.51
N THR A 201 -19.50 12.92 12.53
CA THR A 201 -20.12 13.37 13.77
C THR A 201 -19.08 13.63 14.82
N ASP A 202 -17.94 13.31 14.97
CA ASP A 202 -16.90 13.67 15.95
C ASP A 202 -15.51 13.22 15.46
N LEU A 203 -14.59 14.15 15.35
CA LEU A 203 -13.27 13.86 14.81
C LEU A 203 -12.16 14.39 15.70
N ASP A 204 -11.56 13.48 16.43
CA ASP A 204 -10.16 13.55 16.69
C ASP A 204 -9.44 13.02 15.43
N TYR A 205 -9.04 13.95 14.54
CA TYR A 205 -8.37 13.66 13.28
C TYR A 205 -7.11 12.80 13.48
N GLU A 206 -6.32 13.09 14.51
CA GLU A 206 -5.10 12.36 14.78
C GLU A 206 -5.38 10.91 15.15
N SER A 207 -6.43 10.61 15.92
CA SER A 207 -6.77 9.24 16.31
C SER A 207 -7.18 8.35 15.13
N HIS A 208 -7.65 8.94 14.02
CA HIS A 208 -8.10 8.19 12.84
C HIS A 208 -6.97 7.68 11.97
N PHE A 209 -5.79 8.31 12.03
CA PHE A 209 -4.63 7.96 11.22
C PHE A 209 -3.45 7.45 12.05
N ARG A 210 -3.51 7.56 13.38
CA ARG A 210 -2.49 6.95 14.23
C ARG A 210 -2.55 5.45 14.13
N CYS A 211 -1.44 4.87 13.71
CA CYS A 211 -1.07 3.55 14.16
C CYS A 211 -0.76 3.70 15.65
N ASN A 212 -1.44 2.97 16.52
CA ASN A 212 -1.10 2.92 17.92
C ASN A 212 0.20 2.08 18.01
N GLY A 213 1.33 2.68 17.76
CA GLY A 213 2.61 2.02 17.97
C GLY A 213 2.97 2.01 19.45
N PRO A 214 3.76 1.04 19.93
CA PRO A 214 4.29 1.07 21.29
C PRO A 214 5.10 2.37 21.47
N HIS A 215 4.74 3.13 22.48
CA HIS A 215 5.43 4.34 22.94
C HIS A 215 6.77 3.99 23.58
#